data_b14dab865226b4b05da7acf7526fbb9a
#
_entry.id   b14dab865226b4b05da7acf7526fbb9a
#
_cell.length_a   1.000
_cell.length_b   1.000
_cell.length_c   1.000
_cell.angle_alpha   90.00
_cell.angle_beta   90.00
_cell.angle_gamma   90.00
#
_symmetry.space_group_name_H-M   'P 1'
#
loop_
_entity.id
_entity.type
_entity.pdbx_description
1 polymer ?
#
loop_
_entity_poly.entity_id
_entity_poly.type
_entity_poly.pdbx_seq_one_letter_code
_entity_poly.pdbx_strand_id
1 'polypeptide(L)'
;LLASGRGVDSGDDSLAALPAARELAQRSGAVVAVTGAVDYVTDGQRDWAIEGGSPLMTRVVGTGCALSAVVAAFCALPGDRLDNVATACRVMSHCGGLAARQATGPGSFTPAFLDALYQLRG
;
A
#
# COMPACT_ATOMS: atom_id res chain seq x y z
N LEU A 1 6.24 13.22 18.70
CA LEU A 1 5.68 11.99 18.09
C LEU A 1 4.47 12.37 17.26
N LEU A 2 4.48 12.07 15.97
CA LEU A 2 3.37 12.36 15.05
C LEU A 2 2.24 11.33 15.20
N ALA A 3 2.59 10.09 15.47
CA ALA A 3 1.66 9.00 15.74
C ALA A 3 2.33 7.95 16.63
N SER A 4 1.52 7.16 17.31
CA SER A 4 1.95 5.96 18.02
C SER A 4 1.60 4.74 17.18
N GLY A 5 2.56 3.88 16.94
CA GLY A 5 2.36 2.61 16.24
C GLY A 5 3.20 1.52 16.85
N ARG A 6 2.87 0.26 16.54
CA ARG A 6 3.56 -0.91 17.08
C ARG A 6 4.56 -1.52 16.10
N GLY A 7 4.88 -0.81 15.02
CA GLY A 7 5.73 -1.29 13.95
C GLY A 7 4.94 -1.96 12.83
N VAL A 8 5.56 -2.92 12.14
CA VAL A 8 4.99 -3.54 10.94
C VAL A 8 3.68 -4.31 11.18
N ASP A 9 3.43 -4.73 12.41
CA ASP A 9 2.19 -5.44 12.81
C ASP A 9 1.29 -4.54 13.65
N SER A 10 1.29 -3.23 13.38
CA SER A 10 0.45 -2.28 14.09
C SER A 10 -1.02 -2.60 13.91
N GLY A 11 -1.78 -2.58 15.00
CA GLY A 11 -3.23 -2.68 14.98
C GLY A 11 -3.93 -1.33 14.82
N ASP A 12 -3.18 -0.25 14.61
CA ASP A 12 -3.72 1.08 14.45
C ASP A 12 -4.44 1.22 13.10
N ASP A 13 -5.56 1.93 13.11
CA ASP A 13 -6.29 2.23 11.88
C ASP A 13 -5.49 3.22 11.02
N SER A 14 -5.36 2.91 9.73
CA SER A 14 -4.70 3.78 8.75
C SER A 14 -5.37 5.16 8.64
N LEU A 15 -6.70 5.23 8.80
CA LEU A 15 -7.43 6.50 8.84
C LEU A 15 -7.01 7.36 10.04
N ALA A 16 -6.83 6.74 11.21
CA ALA A 16 -6.40 7.46 12.42
C ALA A 16 -4.99 8.03 12.29
N ALA A 17 -4.13 7.44 11.46
CA ALA A 17 -2.77 7.91 11.20
C ALA A 17 -2.70 9.00 10.12
N LEU A 18 -3.75 9.24 9.35
CA LEU A 18 -3.74 10.20 8.23
C LEU A 18 -3.37 11.63 8.63
N PRO A 19 -3.84 12.21 9.74
CA PRO A 19 -3.41 13.55 10.16
C PRO A 19 -1.90 13.65 10.39
N ALA A 20 -1.30 12.65 11.02
CA ALA A 20 0.15 12.58 11.23
C ALA A 20 0.90 12.40 9.91
N ALA A 21 0.38 11.61 8.99
CA ALA A 21 0.95 11.44 7.66
C ALA A 21 0.95 12.76 6.86
N ARG A 22 -0.14 13.53 6.93
CA ARG A 22 -0.22 14.86 6.30
C ARG A 22 0.83 15.83 6.88
N GLU A 23 0.95 15.86 8.20
CA GLU A 23 1.95 16.70 8.86
C GLU A 23 3.37 16.28 8.44
N LEU A 24 3.67 15.00 8.42
CA LEU A 24 4.97 14.50 7.97
C LEU A 24 5.25 14.88 6.51
N ALA A 25 4.27 14.73 5.62
CA ALA A 25 4.39 15.11 4.22
C ALA A 25 4.66 16.61 4.06
N GLN A 26 3.94 17.46 4.80
CA GLN A 26 4.13 18.91 4.78
C GLN A 26 5.52 19.31 5.27
N ARG A 27 6.00 18.67 6.32
CA ARG A 27 7.31 18.99 6.92
C ARG A 27 8.49 18.52 6.07
N SER A 28 8.35 17.36 5.43
CA SER A 28 9.44 16.71 4.69
C SER A 28 9.42 17.02 3.19
N GLY A 29 8.29 17.46 2.66
CA GLY A 29 8.07 17.56 1.20
C GLY A 29 7.91 16.20 0.51
N ALA A 30 7.77 15.13 1.28
CA ALA A 30 7.60 13.78 0.76
C ALA A 30 6.14 13.41 0.54
N VAL A 31 5.89 12.41 -0.29
CA VAL A 31 4.62 11.69 -0.33
C VAL A 31 4.67 10.58 0.72
N VAL A 32 3.64 10.51 1.55
CA VAL A 32 3.54 9.53 2.64
C VAL A 32 2.39 8.57 2.34
N ALA A 33 2.67 7.28 2.40
CA ALA A 33 1.66 6.22 2.30
C ALA A 33 1.50 5.55 3.65
N VAL A 34 0.26 5.45 4.12
CA VAL A 34 -0.15 4.70 5.31
C VAL A 34 -0.95 3.51 4.85
N THR A 35 -0.45 2.32 5.10
CA THR A 35 -1.07 1.08 4.62
C THR A 35 -1.95 0.44 5.69
N GLY A 36 -3.04 -0.20 5.26
CA GLY A 36 -3.99 -0.86 6.12
C GLY A 36 -5.08 -1.55 5.32
N ALA A 37 -6.26 -1.70 5.91
CA ALA A 37 -7.43 -2.19 5.18
C ALA A 37 -7.80 -1.24 4.03
N VAL A 38 -7.63 0.05 4.26
CA VAL A 38 -7.63 1.11 3.24
C VAL A 38 -6.27 1.78 3.30
N ASP A 39 -5.60 1.91 2.16
CA ASP A 39 -4.35 2.65 2.07
C ASP A 39 -4.64 4.13 1.84
N TYR A 40 -3.96 5.00 2.59
CA TYR A 40 -4.03 6.44 2.40
C TYR A 40 -2.69 6.97 1.92
N VAL A 41 -2.71 7.74 0.85
CA VAL A 41 -1.50 8.38 0.29
C VAL A 41 -1.72 9.88 0.28
N THR A 42 -0.76 10.63 0.81
CA THR A 42 -0.88 12.09 0.92
C THR A 42 0.44 12.79 0.57
N ASP A 43 0.33 13.97 -0.05
CA ASP A 43 1.42 14.93 -0.21
C ASP A 43 1.36 16.08 0.81
N GLY A 44 0.42 15.99 1.76
CA GLY A 44 0.15 17.01 2.76
C GLY A 44 -0.95 18.00 2.38
N GLN A 45 -1.36 18.04 1.12
CA GLN A 45 -2.46 18.87 0.60
C GLN A 45 -3.57 18.03 -0.02
N ARG A 46 -3.20 17.02 -0.80
CA ARG A 46 -4.12 16.09 -1.47
C ARG A 46 -3.95 14.71 -0.89
N ASP A 47 -5.04 13.97 -0.82
CA ASP A 47 -5.06 12.60 -0.33
C ASP A 47 -5.74 11.68 -1.34
N TRP A 48 -5.24 10.43 -1.41
CA TRP A 48 -5.91 9.31 -2.05
C TRP A 48 -6.26 8.26 -1.03
N ALA A 49 -7.48 7.74 -1.08
CA ALA A 49 -7.89 6.54 -0.35
C ALA A 49 -7.97 5.39 -1.36
N ILE A 50 -7.24 4.31 -1.12
CA ILE A 50 -7.19 3.14 -1.98
C ILE A 50 -7.81 1.97 -1.22
N GLU A 51 -8.98 1.55 -1.67
CA GLU A 51 -9.67 0.37 -1.18
C GLU A 51 -9.29 -0.86 -2.02
N GLY A 52 -9.48 -2.03 -1.46
CA GLY A 52 -9.25 -3.30 -2.14
C GLY A 52 -8.30 -4.21 -1.37
N GLY A 53 -7.68 -5.14 -2.10
CA GLY A 53 -6.86 -6.15 -1.47
C GLY A 53 -7.69 -7.27 -0.84
N SER A 54 -7.11 -7.94 0.14
CA SER A 54 -7.74 -9.04 0.86
C SER A 54 -7.14 -9.20 2.25
N PRO A 55 -7.94 -9.65 3.24
CA PRO A 55 -7.41 -10.03 4.55
C PRO A 55 -6.31 -11.11 4.48
N LEU A 56 -6.24 -11.91 3.43
CA LEU A 56 -5.15 -12.87 3.22
C LEU A 56 -3.78 -12.20 3.11
N MET A 57 -3.73 -10.95 2.65
CA MET A 57 -2.47 -10.19 2.58
C MET A 57 -1.83 -10.01 3.95
N THR A 58 -2.62 -9.93 5.01
CA THR A 58 -2.13 -9.80 6.38
C THR A 58 -1.66 -11.13 6.98
N ARG A 59 -1.98 -12.25 6.32
CA ARG A 59 -1.59 -13.60 6.75
C ARG A 59 -0.27 -14.07 6.14
N VAL A 60 0.27 -13.29 5.23
CA VAL A 60 1.53 -13.57 4.54
C VAL A 60 2.52 -12.47 4.87
N VAL A 61 3.65 -12.86 5.45
CA VAL A 61 4.74 -11.93 5.78
C VAL A 61 5.39 -11.42 4.50
N GLY A 62 5.66 -10.11 4.45
CA GLY A 62 6.42 -9.50 3.37
C GLY A 62 5.60 -8.73 2.33
N THR A 63 4.28 -8.77 2.37
CA THR A 63 3.44 -7.99 1.43
C THR A 63 3.67 -6.48 1.56
N GLY A 64 3.80 -5.96 2.79
CA GLY A 64 4.13 -4.56 3.04
C GLY A 64 5.54 -4.18 2.57
N CYS A 65 6.52 -5.08 2.78
CA CYS A 65 7.89 -4.87 2.29
C CYS A 65 7.93 -4.85 0.75
N ALA A 66 7.19 -5.75 0.10
CA ALA A 66 7.05 -5.78 -1.35
C ALA A 66 6.39 -4.48 -1.87
N LEU A 67 5.36 -3.98 -1.18
CA LEU A 67 4.73 -2.71 -1.51
C LEU A 67 5.75 -1.57 -1.49
N SER A 68 6.63 -1.51 -0.49
CA SER A 68 7.66 -0.47 -0.40
C SER A 68 8.58 -0.46 -1.63
N ALA A 69 8.96 -1.63 -2.12
CA ALA A 69 9.77 -1.74 -3.34
C ALA A 69 9.00 -1.31 -4.60
N VAL A 70 7.72 -1.68 -4.69
CA VAL A 70 6.86 -1.27 -5.81
C VAL A 70 6.64 0.24 -5.79
N VAL A 71 6.37 0.84 -4.64
CA VAL A 71 6.25 2.30 -4.47
C VAL A 71 7.54 3.00 -4.94
N ALA A 72 8.70 2.51 -4.53
CA ALA A 72 9.99 3.07 -4.96
C ALA A 72 10.16 3.05 -6.49
N ALA A 73 9.78 1.94 -7.13
CA ALA A 73 9.81 1.83 -8.58
C ALA A 73 8.87 2.83 -9.27
N PHE A 74 7.66 3.00 -8.74
CA PHE A 74 6.69 3.95 -9.28
C PHE A 74 7.12 5.41 -9.09
N CYS A 75 7.86 5.72 -8.01
CA CYS A 75 8.43 7.06 -7.81
C CYS A 75 9.43 7.46 -8.89
N ALA A 76 10.04 6.51 -9.59
CA ALA A 76 10.94 6.77 -10.70
C ALA A 76 10.23 7.07 -12.03
N LEU A 77 8.93 6.86 -12.10
CA LEU A 77 8.14 7.14 -13.30
C LEU A 77 7.91 8.66 -13.45
N PRO A 78 7.76 9.15 -14.70
CA PRO A 78 7.39 10.54 -14.93
C PRO A 78 5.98 10.85 -14.41
N GLY A 79 5.71 12.12 -14.16
CA GLY A 79 4.40 12.60 -13.73
C GLY A 79 4.36 12.97 -12.25
N ASP A 80 3.15 13.10 -11.73
CA ASP A 80 2.91 13.51 -10.35
C ASP A 80 3.23 12.36 -9.38
N ARG A 81 4.08 12.66 -8.40
CA ARG A 81 4.55 11.63 -7.45
C ARG A 81 3.41 11.09 -6.59
N LEU A 82 2.46 11.92 -6.18
CA LEU A 82 1.29 11.47 -5.41
C LEU A 82 0.49 10.44 -6.20
N ASP A 83 0.22 10.72 -7.47
CA ASP A 83 -0.53 9.82 -8.35
C ASP A 83 0.24 8.53 -8.61
N ASN A 84 1.56 8.60 -8.78
CA ASN A 84 2.41 7.42 -8.96
C ASN A 84 2.39 6.51 -7.73
N VAL A 85 2.52 7.06 -6.53
CA VAL A 85 2.46 6.28 -5.28
C VAL A 85 1.08 5.69 -5.06
N ALA A 86 0.02 6.47 -5.30
CA ALA A 86 -1.36 5.97 -5.21
C ALA A 86 -1.60 4.82 -6.21
N THR A 87 -1.04 4.92 -7.41
CA THR A 87 -1.12 3.86 -8.42
C THR A 87 -0.39 2.60 -7.97
N ALA A 88 0.79 2.72 -7.35
CA ALA A 88 1.51 1.58 -6.78
C ALA A 88 0.67 0.84 -5.73
N CYS A 89 0.05 1.57 -4.80
CA CYS A 89 -0.85 0.99 -3.80
C CYS A 89 -2.05 0.30 -4.46
N ARG A 90 -2.62 0.92 -5.49
CA ARG A 90 -3.77 0.39 -6.23
C ARG A 90 -3.41 -0.91 -6.97
N VAL A 91 -2.24 -0.98 -7.59
CA VAL A 91 -1.72 -2.19 -8.23
C VAL A 91 -1.60 -3.33 -7.22
N MET A 92 -1.00 -3.07 -6.07
CA MET A 92 -0.82 -4.09 -5.03
C MET A 92 -2.16 -4.58 -4.47
N SER A 93 -3.09 -3.68 -4.19
CA SER A 93 -4.43 -4.04 -3.71
C SER A 93 -5.21 -4.84 -4.76
N HIS A 94 -5.14 -4.45 -6.03
CA HIS A 94 -5.79 -5.16 -7.12
C HIS A 94 -5.24 -6.59 -7.27
N CYS A 95 -3.93 -6.75 -7.32
CA CYS A 95 -3.28 -8.07 -7.42
C CYS A 95 -3.57 -8.93 -6.19
N GLY A 96 -3.59 -8.32 -4.99
CA GLY A 96 -3.99 -9.00 -3.76
C GLY A 96 -5.42 -9.53 -3.80
N GLY A 97 -6.35 -8.74 -4.33
CA GLY A 97 -7.74 -9.17 -4.54
C GLY A 97 -7.86 -10.30 -5.57
N LEU A 98 -7.10 -10.22 -6.67
CA LEU A 98 -7.05 -11.30 -7.69
C LEU A 98 -6.53 -12.61 -7.09
N ALA A 99 -5.40 -12.52 -6.40
CA ALA A 99 -4.76 -13.67 -5.75
C ALA A 99 -5.69 -14.34 -4.74
N ALA A 100 -6.39 -13.54 -3.93
CA ALA A 100 -7.30 -14.06 -2.92
C ALA A 100 -8.48 -14.84 -3.52
N ARG A 101 -8.94 -14.48 -4.71
CA ARG A 101 -9.99 -15.23 -5.41
C ARG A 101 -9.53 -16.58 -5.92
N GLN A 102 -8.24 -16.74 -6.19
CA GLN A 102 -7.64 -17.98 -6.68
C GLN A 102 -7.11 -18.88 -5.56
N ALA A 103 -6.68 -18.26 -4.46
CA ALA A 103 -6.07 -18.96 -3.34
C ALA A 103 -7.11 -19.65 -2.46
N THR A 104 -6.75 -20.81 -1.93
CA THR A 104 -7.54 -21.53 -0.92
C THR A 104 -7.10 -21.21 0.51
N GLY A 105 -6.00 -20.47 0.66
CA GLY A 105 -5.43 -20.07 1.94
C GLY A 105 -4.10 -19.33 1.77
N PRO A 106 -3.41 -19.01 2.88
CA PRO A 106 -2.15 -18.27 2.82
C PRO A 106 -1.06 -18.97 2.00
N GLY A 107 -1.03 -20.29 2.01
CA GLY A 107 -0.01 -21.08 1.30
C GLY A 107 -0.08 -20.96 -0.21
N SER A 108 -1.27 -20.87 -0.79
CA SER A 108 -1.47 -20.68 -2.24
C SER A 108 -1.61 -19.22 -2.64
N PHE A 109 -1.75 -18.31 -1.67
CA PHE A 109 -1.88 -16.88 -1.93
C PHE A 109 -0.61 -16.27 -2.54
N THR A 110 0.56 -16.57 -1.98
CA THR A 110 1.82 -15.97 -2.41
C THR A 110 2.14 -16.24 -3.89
N PRO A 111 2.15 -17.49 -4.39
CA PRO A 111 2.37 -17.71 -5.83
C PRO A 111 1.28 -17.06 -6.69
N ALA A 112 0.01 -17.11 -6.28
CA ALA A 112 -1.07 -16.46 -7.01
C ALA A 112 -0.89 -14.93 -7.07
N PHE A 113 -0.37 -14.32 -6.01
CA PHE A 113 -0.09 -12.90 -5.95
C PHE A 113 1.08 -12.50 -6.87
N LEU A 114 2.15 -13.29 -6.88
CA LEU A 114 3.28 -13.07 -7.78
C LEU A 114 2.87 -13.23 -9.24
N ASP A 115 2.05 -14.22 -9.54
CA ASP A 115 1.51 -14.43 -10.88
C ASP A 115 0.61 -13.27 -11.32
N ALA A 116 -0.21 -12.74 -10.41
CA ALA A 116 -1.05 -11.57 -10.70
C ALA A 116 -0.21 -10.34 -11.02
N LEU A 117 0.87 -10.10 -10.26
CA LEU A 117 1.81 -9.01 -10.55
C LEU A 117 2.52 -9.20 -11.90
N TYR A 118 2.95 -10.42 -12.19
CA TYR A 118 3.62 -10.75 -13.46
C TYR A 118 2.69 -10.57 -14.67
N GLN A 119 1.42 -10.92 -14.54
CA GLN A 119 0.43 -10.84 -15.60
C GLN A 119 -0.14 -9.43 -15.80
N LEU A 120 0.21 -8.49 -14.93
CA LEU A 120 -0.30 -7.13 -15.02
C LEU A 120 0.09 -6.50 -16.37
N ARG A 121 -0.92 -6.06 -17.10
CA ARG A 121 -0.74 -5.32 -18.36
C ARG A 121 -1.20 -3.88 -18.14
N GLY A 122 -0.43 -2.97 -18.67
CA GLY A 122 -0.77 -1.55 -18.61
C GLY A 122 -2.01 -1.19 -19.44
#